data_55fb689515b0002d2960355caab43ad7
#
_entry.id   55fb689515b0002d2960355caab43ad7
#
_cell.length_a   1.000
_cell.length_b   1.000
_cell.length_c   1.000
_cell.angle_alpha   90.00
_cell.angle_beta   90.00
_cell.angle_gamma   90.00
#
_symmetry.space_group_name_H-M   'P 1'
#
loop_
_entity.id
_entity.type
_entity.pdbx_description
1 polymer ?
#
loop_
_entity_poly.entity_id
_entity_poly.type
_entity_poly.pdbx_seq_one_letter_code
_entity_poly.pdbx_strand_id
1 'polypeptide(L)'
;VERPIYDEFVTRYAERAKKIKVGDPHDPQTEVGALVHPEHYAKVTEYIEIGRTEARLVAGGGRPPGLASGNYVQPTVFVDVPRTARIFQEEIFGPVVAITPFDTDDEALELANDVKYGLAAYLWTSNLERAHNLGQRIQAGMVWLNSHNVRDLRTPFGGVKASGLGHEGGYRSLDFYTDQQAMHISLAPVQTPRFGAGEEES
;
A
#
# COMPACT_ATOMS: atom_id res chain seq x y z
N VAL A 1 12.28 -10.30 -0.72
CA VAL A 1 12.55 -11.29 -1.78
C VAL A 1 13.20 -12.51 -1.17
N GLU A 2 12.73 -13.72 -1.55
CA GLU A 2 13.27 -14.99 -1.06
C GLU A 2 14.75 -15.16 -1.46
N ARG A 3 15.60 -15.56 -0.51
CA ARG A 3 17.06 -15.56 -0.67
C ARG A 3 17.57 -16.32 -1.91
N PRO A 4 17.08 -17.51 -2.27
CA PRO A 4 17.58 -18.25 -3.42
C PRO A 4 17.47 -17.51 -4.77
N ILE A 5 16.53 -16.55 -4.89
CA ILE A 5 16.34 -15.77 -6.11
C ILE A 5 16.75 -14.30 -5.96
N TYR A 6 17.27 -13.92 -4.79
CA TYR A 6 17.51 -12.52 -4.42
C TYR A 6 18.47 -11.81 -5.39
N ASP A 7 19.63 -12.39 -5.64
CA ASP A 7 20.67 -11.76 -6.48
C ASP A 7 20.21 -11.60 -7.92
N GLU A 8 19.54 -12.61 -8.48
CA GLU A 8 18.95 -12.52 -9.83
C GLU A 8 17.87 -11.46 -9.88
N PHE A 9 16.96 -11.46 -8.90
CA PHE A 9 15.89 -10.48 -8.80
C PHE A 9 16.45 -9.05 -8.73
N VAL A 10 17.41 -8.80 -7.83
CA VAL A 10 18.05 -7.49 -7.66
C VAL A 10 18.70 -7.01 -8.95
N THR A 11 19.44 -7.88 -9.62
CA THR A 11 20.10 -7.57 -10.90
C THR A 11 19.08 -7.15 -11.95
N ARG A 12 18.07 -7.97 -12.17
CA ARG A 12 17.01 -7.71 -13.18
C ARG A 12 16.19 -6.47 -12.83
N TYR A 13 15.86 -6.28 -11.55
CA TYR A 13 15.10 -5.13 -11.09
C TYR A 13 15.87 -3.82 -11.28
N ALA A 14 17.15 -3.80 -10.89
CA ALA A 14 17.99 -2.62 -11.05
C ALA A 14 18.20 -2.26 -12.53
N GLU A 15 18.42 -3.24 -13.40
CA GLU A 15 18.52 -3.02 -14.84
C GLU A 15 17.22 -2.46 -15.43
N ARG A 16 16.07 -2.95 -14.99
CA ARG A 16 14.77 -2.44 -15.42
C ARG A 16 14.56 -1.01 -14.93
N ALA A 17 14.87 -0.71 -13.67
CA ALA A 17 14.75 0.62 -13.08
C ALA A 17 15.58 1.67 -13.84
N LYS A 18 16.81 1.31 -14.27
CA LYS A 18 17.69 2.18 -15.07
C LYS A 18 17.14 2.51 -16.46
N LYS A 19 16.24 1.67 -17.00
CA LYS A 19 15.65 1.86 -18.34
C LYS A 19 14.38 2.70 -18.32
N ILE A 20 13.81 2.96 -17.15
CA ILE A 20 12.59 3.78 -17.02
C ILE A 20 12.90 5.20 -17.49
N LYS A 21 12.13 5.68 -18.47
CA LYS A 21 12.27 7.03 -19.00
C LYS A 21 11.58 8.04 -18.11
N VAL A 22 12.39 8.87 -17.46
CA VAL A 22 11.91 10.02 -16.68
C VAL A 22 11.93 11.26 -17.57
N GLY A 23 10.84 12.01 -17.62
CA GLY A 23 10.78 13.16 -18.52
C GLY A 23 9.52 14.00 -18.43
N ASP A 24 9.32 14.82 -19.45
CA ASP A 24 8.13 15.65 -19.61
C ASP A 24 6.87 14.76 -19.73
N PRO A 25 5.82 14.99 -18.94
CA PRO A 25 4.57 14.23 -19.02
C PRO A 25 3.82 14.39 -20.36
N HIS A 26 4.15 15.40 -21.17
CA HIS A 26 3.58 15.58 -22.52
C HIS A 26 4.31 14.72 -23.59
N ASP A 27 5.47 14.19 -23.30
CA ASP A 27 6.14 13.22 -24.18
C ASP A 27 5.51 11.83 -23.97
N PRO A 28 4.89 11.22 -25.02
CA PRO A 28 4.23 9.92 -24.90
C PRO A 28 5.21 8.77 -24.57
N GLN A 29 6.49 8.98 -24.65
CA GLN A 29 7.51 8.01 -24.25
C GLN A 29 7.91 8.13 -22.77
N THR A 30 7.50 9.18 -22.08
CA THR A 30 7.77 9.34 -20.65
C THR A 30 6.97 8.33 -19.83
N GLU A 31 7.66 7.57 -18.98
CA GLU A 31 7.06 6.58 -18.08
C GLU A 31 6.88 7.16 -16.67
N VAL A 32 7.75 8.08 -16.24
CA VAL A 32 7.71 8.74 -14.93
C VAL A 32 7.91 10.25 -15.10
N GLY A 33 6.97 11.04 -14.61
CA GLY A 33 7.04 12.50 -14.60
C GLY A 33 7.76 13.07 -13.38
N ALA A 34 7.65 14.40 -13.21
CA ALA A 34 8.17 15.10 -12.05
C ALA A 34 7.34 14.81 -10.80
N LEU A 35 7.95 14.91 -9.63
CA LEU A 35 7.25 14.97 -8.35
C LEU A 35 6.41 16.24 -8.28
N VAL A 36 5.27 16.15 -7.61
CA VAL A 36 4.20 17.18 -7.65
C VAL A 36 4.62 18.54 -7.10
N HIS A 37 5.54 18.59 -6.15
CA HIS A 37 5.89 19.82 -5.44
C HIS A 37 7.37 19.86 -5.03
N PRO A 38 8.03 21.05 -4.97
CA PRO A 38 9.42 21.18 -4.54
C PRO A 38 9.70 20.62 -3.14
N GLU A 39 8.79 20.79 -2.18
CA GLU A 39 8.95 20.22 -0.83
C GLU A 39 8.93 18.70 -0.85
N HIS A 40 8.06 18.13 -1.70
CA HIS A 40 8.02 16.68 -1.90
C HIS A 40 9.32 16.18 -2.55
N TYR A 41 9.87 16.93 -3.53
CA TYR A 41 11.17 16.63 -4.11
C TYR A 41 12.28 16.68 -3.05
N ALA A 42 12.29 17.70 -2.19
CA ALA A 42 13.25 17.81 -1.11
C ALA A 42 13.14 16.63 -0.12
N LYS A 43 11.92 16.25 0.28
CA LYS A 43 11.68 15.07 1.12
C LYS A 43 12.25 13.80 0.47
N VAL A 44 11.91 13.52 -0.79
CA VAL A 44 12.35 12.30 -1.47
C VAL A 44 13.86 12.25 -1.61
N THR A 45 14.50 13.37 -1.96
CA THR A 45 15.98 13.45 -2.07
C THR A 45 16.66 13.30 -0.71
N GLU A 46 16.10 13.84 0.37
CA GLU A 46 16.58 13.59 1.74
C GLU A 46 16.56 12.09 2.08
N TYR A 47 15.43 11.39 1.79
CA TYR A 47 15.35 9.96 2.04
C TYR A 47 16.34 9.15 1.19
N ILE A 48 16.65 9.59 -0.03
CA ILE A 48 17.69 8.96 -0.84
C ILE A 48 19.06 9.09 -0.16
N GLU A 49 19.38 10.27 0.39
CA GLU A 49 20.65 10.46 1.12
C GLU A 49 20.68 9.64 2.42
N ILE A 50 19.58 9.57 3.15
CA ILE A 50 19.45 8.66 4.30
C ILE A 50 19.69 7.21 3.87
N GLY A 51 19.04 6.77 2.79
CA GLY A 51 19.20 5.42 2.25
C GLY A 51 20.64 5.08 1.88
N ARG A 52 21.43 6.04 1.39
CA ARG A 52 22.87 5.85 1.12
C ARG A 52 23.69 5.51 2.37
N THR A 53 23.24 5.95 3.53
CA THR A 53 23.90 5.64 4.81
C THR A 53 23.41 4.35 5.45
N GLU A 54 22.21 3.89 5.08
CA GLU A 54 21.53 2.74 5.70
C GLU A 54 21.64 1.45 4.88
N ALA A 55 21.81 1.57 3.53
CA ALA A 55 21.73 0.44 2.62
C ALA A 55 22.57 0.64 1.35
N ARG A 56 22.69 -0.39 0.55
CA ARG A 56 23.46 -0.37 -0.69
C ARG A 56 22.61 0.13 -1.86
N LEU A 57 22.97 1.25 -2.47
CA LEU A 57 22.34 1.78 -3.69
C LEU A 57 22.82 1.00 -4.92
N VAL A 58 21.89 0.55 -5.77
CA VAL A 58 22.23 -0.21 -7.00
C VAL A 58 21.67 0.44 -8.28
N ALA A 59 20.71 1.35 -8.17
CA ALA A 59 20.22 2.13 -9.30
C ALA A 59 19.68 3.49 -8.86
N GLY A 60 19.76 4.49 -9.75
CA GLY A 60 19.22 5.84 -9.51
C GLY A 60 19.99 6.63 -8.45
N GLY A 61 19.27 7.28 -7.56
CA GLY A 61 19.84 8.06 -6.46
C GLY A 61 20.12 9.52 -6.79
N GLY A 62 19.58 10.03 -7.89
CA GLY A 62 19.84 11.42 -8.27
C GLY A 62 18.82 11.97 -9.26
N ARG A 63 19.17 13.12 -9.80
CA ARG A 63 18.42 13.76 -10.89
C ARG A 63 18.73 13.07 -12.23
N PRO A 64 17.74 12.85 -13.10
CA PRO A 64 17.99 12.27 -14.42
C PRO A 64 18.91 13.17 -15.28
N PRO A 65 19.83 12.60 -16.06
CA PRO A 65 20.63 13.36 -17.02
C PRO A 65 19.75 14.15 -18.01
N GLY A 66 20.16 15.38 -18.32
CA GLY A 66 19.43 16.23 -19.26
C GLY A 66 18.25 17.00 -18.66
N LEU A 67 17.81 16.72 -17.43
CA LEU A 67 16.73 17.41 -16.75
C LEU A 67 17.30 18.30 -15.63
N ALA A 68 17.92 19.42 -16.00
CA ALA A 68 18.60 20.32 -15.05
C ALA A 68 17.64 21.05 -14.11
N SER A 69 16.36 21.22 -14.49
CA SER A 69 15.32 21.89 -13.71
C SER A 69 14.11 20.98 -13.49
N GLY A 70 13.19 21.40 -12.62
CA GLY A 70 12.01 20.64 -12.23
C GLY A 70 12.27 19.60 -11.13
N ASN A 71 11.22 18.92 -10.69
CA ASN A 71 11.25 18.01 -9.54
C ASN A 71 11.46 16.55 -9.97
N TYR A 72 12.41 16.30 -10.85
CA TYR A 72 12.66 14.97 -11.40
C TYR A 72 13.63 14.18 -10.54
N VAL A 73 13.29 12.93 -10.26
CA VAL A 73 14.09 11.96 -9.51
C VAL A 73 14.18 10.66 -10.30
N GLN A 74 15.38 10.09 -10.41
CA GLN A 74 15.56 8.78 -11.02
C GLN A 74 14.89 7.70 -10.18
N PRO A 75 14.27 6.66 -10.79
CA PRO A 75 13.90 5.45 -10.09
C PRO A 75 15.10 4.90 -9.33
N THR A 76 14.96 4.81 -8.01
CA THR A 76 16.05 4.54 -7.07
C THR A 76 15.83 3.22 -6.38
N VAL A 77 16.86 2.37 -6.33
CA VAL A 77 16.79 1.02 -5.76
C VAL A 77 17.87 0.84 -4.71
N PHE A 78 17.44 0.59 -3.49
CA PHE A 78 18.28 0.17 -2.37
C PHE A 78 18.09 -1.33 -2.11
N VAL A 79 19.17 -2.01 -1.77
CA VAL A 79 19.20 -3.45 -1.49
C VAL A 79 19.88 -3.73 -0.17
N ASP A 80 19.69 -4.94 0.36
CA ASP A 80 20.19 -5.36 1.66
C ASP A 80 19.73 -4.41 2.78
N VAL A 81 18.50 -3.91 2.65
CA VAL A 81 17.95 -2.91 3.55
C VAL A 81 17.59 -3.57 4.89
N PRO A 82 18.18 -3.15 6.01
CA PRO A 82 17.85 -3.69 7.31
C PRO A 82 16.45 -3.23 7.76
N ARG A 83 15.74 -4.08 8.51
CA ARG A 83 14.39 -3.77 9.03
C ARG A 83 14.31 -2.50 9.89
N THR A 84 15.44 -2.09 10.49
CA THR A 84 15.55 -0.89 11.34
C THR A 84 15.82 0.39 10.55
N ALA A 85 16.09 0.29 9.25
CA ALA A 85 16.36 1.43 8.40
C ALA A 85 15.13 2.33 8.26
N ARG A 86 15.32 3.64 8.24
CA ARG A 86 14.23 4.59 7.99
C ARG A 86 13.57 4.38 6.64
N ILE A 87 14.35 4.04 5.60
CA ILE A 87 13.83 3.75 4.26
C ILE A 87 13.04 2.43 4.20
N PHE A 88 13.11 1.56 5.21
CA PHE A 88 12.25 0.39 5.37
C PHE A 88 10.96 0.75 6.11
N GLN A 89 11.05 1.57 7.16
CA GLN A 89 9.99 1.83 8.13
C GLN A 89 9.07 3.01 7.76
N GLU A 90 9.57 3.97 6.98
CA GLU A 90 8.90 5.24 6.74
C GLU A 90 8.42 5.37 5.29
N GLU A 91 7.34 6.11 5.09
CA GLU A 91 6.76 6.35 3.78
C GLU A 91 7.51 7.48 3.05
N ILE A 92 8.30 7.11 2.04
CA ILE A 92 9.04 8.07 1.20
C ILE A 92 8.08 8.79 0.24
N PHE A 93 7.12 8.08 -0.31
CA PHE A 93 6.15 8.55 -1.31
C PHE A 93 6.82 9.07 -2.59
N GLY A 94 7.81 8.33 -3.09
CA GLY A 94 8.59 8.67 -4.27
C GLY A 94 9.06 7.43 -5.03
N PRO A 95 9.78 7.59 -6.15
CA PRO A 95 10.25 6.47 -6.97
C PRO A 95 11.46 5.76 -6.32
N VAL A 96 11.29 5.31 -5.10
CA VAL A 96 12.34 4.66 -4.31
C VAL A 96 11.84 3.30 -3.83
N VAL A 97 12.65 2.27 -4.01
CA VAL A 97 12.36 0.89 -3.58
C VAL A 97 13.46 0.42 -2.64
N ALA A 98 13.03 -0.14 -1.51
CA ALA A 98 13.87 -0.86 -0.55
C ALA A 98 13.65 -2.37 -0.73
N ILE A 99 14.71 -3.13 -0.97
CA ILE A 99 14.67 -4.58 -1.19
C ILE A 99 15.42 -5.26 -0.06
N THR A 100 14.71 -6.17 0.64
CA THR A 100 15.21 -6.95 1.77
C THR A 100 15.10 -8.43 1.45
N PRO A 101 16.14 -9.25 1.66
CA PRO A 101 16.03 -10.70 1.55
C PRO A 101 15.32 -11.30 2.75
N PHE A 102 14.75 -12.50 2.56
CA PHE A 102 14.24 -13.35 3.63
C PHE A 102 14.52 -14.82 3.33
N ASP A 103 14.57 -15.65 4.39
CA ASP A 103 14.89 -17.08 4.30
C ASP A 103 13.68 -17.98 4.52
N THR A 104 12.68 -17.52 5.28
CA THR A 104 11.48 -18.29 5.60
C THR A 104 10.20 -17.48 5.42
N ASP A 105 9.07 -18.16 5.26
CA ASP A 105 7.75 -17.54 5.15
C ASP A 105 7.37 -16.75 6.40
N ASP A 106 7.74 -17.23 7.58
CA ASP A 106 7.47 -16.53 8.83
C ASP A 106 8.32 -15.26 8.94
N GLU A 107 9.57 -15.29 8.50
CA GLU A 107 10.41 -14.08 8.41
C GLU A 107 9.82 -13.08 7.38
N ALA A 108 9.39 -13.55 6.21
CA ALA A 108 8.75 -12.68 5.22
C ALA A 108 7.52 -11.98 5.80
N LEU A 109 6.70 -12.71 6.55
CA LEU A 109 5.52 -12.18 7.20
C LEU A 109 5.86 -11.20 8.32
N GLU A 110 6.87 -11.53 9.14
CA GLU A 110 7.36 -10.63 10.18
C GLU A 110 7.84 -9.31 9.57
N LEU A 111 8.68 -9.36 8.54
CA LEU A 111 9.17 -8.16 7.84
C LEU A 111 8.02 -7.36 7.21
N ALA A 112 7.07 -8.02 6.54
CA ALA A 112 5.93 -7.35 5.91
C ALA A 112 5.03 -6.63 6.93
N ASN A 113 4.91 -7.17 8.14
CA ASN A 113 4.06 -6.62 9.20
C ASN A 113 4.79 -5.66 10.15
N ASP A 114 6.12 -5.53 10.06
CA ASP A 114 6.95 -4.74 10.97
C ASP A 114 6.95 -3.23 10.67
N VAL A 115 5.97 -2.73 9.97
CA VAL A 115 5.79 -1.31 9.69
C VAL A 115 4.48 -0.80 10.28
N LYS A 116 4.43 0.48 10.63
CA LYS A 116 3.21 1.11 11.16
C LYS A 116 2.10 1.27 10.12
N TYR A 117 2.38 1.02 8.85
CA TYR A 117 1.46 1.14 7.74
C TYR A 117 0.86 -0.22 7.32
N GLY A 118 -0.24 -0.19 6.60
CA GLY A 118 -0.91 -1.38 6.09
C GLY A 118 -1.97 -1.05 5.04
N LEU A 119 -1.60 -0.35 3.96
CA LEU A 119 -2.54 -0.06 2.88
C LEU A 119 -2.70 -1.26 1.95
N ALA A 120 -1.60 -1.70 1.36
CA ALA A 120 -1.62 -2.70 0.30
C ALA A 120 -0.41 -3.63 0.39
N ALA A 121 -0.61 -4.89 0.02
CA ALA A 121 0.45 -5.87 -0.15
C ALA A 121 0.28 -6.63 -1.48
N TYR A 122 1.40 -7.04 -2.04
CA TYR A 122 1.46 -7.85 -3.26
C TYR A 122 2.29 -9.09 -2.99
N LEU A 123 1.69 -10.26 -3.11
CA LEU A 123 2.33 -11.55 -2.88
C LEU A 123 2.41 -12.34 -4.19
N TRP A 124 3.61 -12.78 -4.53
CA TRP A 124 3.88 -13.53 -5.74
C TRP A 124 4.40 -14.93 -5.40
N THR A 125 3.63 -15.96 -5.72
CA THR A 125 4.01 -17.36 -5.53
C THR A 125 3.16 -18.27 -6.41
N SER A 126 3.72 -19.36 -6.90
CA SER A 126 2.99 -20.42 -7.59
C SER A 126 2.38 -21.46 -6.63
N ASN A 127 2.76 -21.42 -5.34
CA ASN A 127 2.22 -22.33 -4.34
C ASN A 127 0.92 -21.74 -3.74
N LEU A 128 -0.20 -22.38 -4.02
CA LEU A 128 -1.53 -21.93 -3.61
C LEU A 128 -1.70 -21.94 -2.07
N GLU A 129 -1.20 -22.97 -1.41
CA GLU A 129 -1.25 -23.07 0.07
C GLU A 129 -0.47 -21.92 0.71
N ARG A 130 0.75 -21.66 0.23
CA ARG A 130 1.59 -20.53 0.66
C ARG A 130 0.89 -19.19 0.43
N ALA A 131 0.24 -19.02 -0.73
CA ALA A 131 -0.51 -17.81 -1.06
C ALA A 131 -1.62 -17.54 -0.05
N HIS A 132 -2.42 -18.55 0.29
CA HIS A 132 -3.49 -18.42 1.28
C HIS A 132 -2.95 -18.18 2.70
N ASN A 133 -1.97 -18.96 3.13
CA ASN A 133 -1.42 -18.87 4.49
C ASN A 133 -0.80 -17.50 4.76
N LEU A 134 0.00 -16.97 3.83
CA LEU A 134 0.62 -15.67 4.00
C LEU A 134 -0.39 -14.53 3.78
N GLY A 135 -1.23 -14.64 2.74
CA GLY A 135 -2.19 -13.58 2.40
C GLY A 135 -3.15 -13.24 3.54
N GLN A 136 -3.59 -14.23 4.32
CA GLN A 136 -4.48 -14.03 5.47
C GLN A 136 -3.78 -13.41 6.69
N ARG A 137 -2.46 -13.54 6.78
CA ARG A 137 -1.65 -13.08 7.93
C ARG A 137 -0.98 -11.72 7.69
N ILE A 138 -0.93 -11.25 6.44
CA ILE A 138 -0.41 -9.93 6.10
C ILE A 138 -1.38 -8.85 6.62
N GLN A 139 -0.85 -7.91 7.39
CA GLN A 139 -1.62 -6.80 7.97
C GLN A 139 -1.71 -5.63 6.99
N ALA A 140 -2.46 -5.82 5.92
CA ALA A 140 -2.79 -4.80 4.93
C ALA A 140 -4.29 -4.82 4.63
N GLY A 141 -4.85 -3.66 4.30
CA GLY A 141 -6.27 -3.55 3.94
C GLY A 141 -6.59 -4.24 2.63
N MET A 142 -5.58 -4.36 1.75
CA MET A 142 -5.70 -5.08 0.48
C MET A 142 -4.47 -5.96 0.25
N VAL A 143 -4.73 -7.20 -0.19
CA VAL A 143 -3.68 -8.15 -0.56
C VAL A 143 -3.96 -8.69 -1.96
N TRP A 144 -3.05 -8.45 -2.90
CA TRP A 144 -3.11 -9.04 -4.24
C TRP A 144 -2.19 -10.24 -4.34
N LEU A 145 -2.72 -11.33 -4.84
CA LEU A 145 -1.97 -12.55 -5.10
C LEU A 145 -1.73 -12.68 -6.61
N ASN A 146 -0.46 -12.74 -7.02
CA ASN A 146 -0.03 -12.87 -8.42
C ASN A 146 -0.65 -11.83 -9.36
N SER A 147 -0.98 -10.65 -8.84
CA SER A 147 -1.56 -9.53 -9.59
C SER A 147 -1.12 -8.21 -8.97
N HIS A 148 -1.34 -7.12 -9.71
CA HIS A 148 -0.99 -5.78 -9.25
C HIS A 148 -2.14 -4.82 -9.54
N ASN A 149 -2.70 -4.23 -8.49
CA ASN A 149 -3.70 -3.17 -8.55
C ASN A 149 -4.91 -3.47 -9.46
N VAL A 150 -5.29 -4.74 -9.58
CA VAL A 150 -6.54 -5.13 -10.23
C VAL A 150 -7.68 -4.78 -9.27
N ARG A 151 -8.51 -3.82 -9.63
CA ARG A 151 -9.56 -3.29 -8.75
C ARG A 151 -10.95 -3.69 -9.22
N ASP A 152 -11.78 -4.10 -8.27
CA ASP A 152 -13.23 -4.16 -8.41
C ASP A 152 -13.83 -3.11 -7.46
N LEU A 153 -14.55 -2.12 -8.02
CA LEU A 153 -15.12 -1.02 -7.24
C LEU A 153 -16.22 -1.47 -6.25
N ARG A 154 -16.67 -2.71 -6.35
CA ARG A 154 -17.61 -3.32 -5.41
C ARG A 154 -16.92 -3.84 -4.14
N THR A 155 -15.60 -3.97 -4.16
CA THR A 155 -14.84 -4.40 -2.97
C THR A 155 -14.39 -3.21 -2.14
N PRO A 156 -14.34 -3.34 -0.82
CA PRO A 156 -13.81 -2.28 0.05
C PRO A 156 -12.35 -1.98 -0.27
N PHE A 157 -12.01 -0.70 -0.29
CA PHE A 157 -10.65 -0.19 -0.43
C PHE A 157 -10.30 0.69 0.76
N GLY A 158 -9.24 0.39 1.44
CA GLY A 158 -8.77 1.20 2.59
C GLY A 158 -7.63 0.51 3.32
N GLY A 159 -6.90 1.28 4.11
CA GLY A 159 -5.77 0.79 4.89
C GLY A 159 -6.18 0.32 6.28
N VAL A 160 -5.26 -0.41 6.90
CA VAL A 160 -5.26 -0.71 8.33
C VAL A 160 -4.08 -0.02 9.00
N LYS A 161 -3.94 -0.12 10.31
CA LYS A 161 -2.90 0.55 11.09
C LYS A 161 -2.91 2.08 10.81
N ALA A 162 -1.73 2.69 10.58
CA ALA A 162 -1.62 4.12 10.30
C ALA A 162 -1.91 4.52 8.83
N SER A 163 -2.29 3.56 7.98
CA SER A 163 -2.59 3.85 6.57
C SER A 163 -3.98 4.43 6.32
N GLY A 164 -4.83 4.53 7.33
CA GLY A 164 -6.10 5.21 7.20
C GLY A 164 -7.18 4.76 8.16
N LEU A 165 -8.25 5.54 8.18
CA LEU A 165 -9.49 5.26 8.91
C LEU A 165 -10.61 5.09 7.89
N GLY A 166 -11.42 4.03 8.07
CA GLY A 166 -12.53 3.72 7.17
C GLY A 166 -12.10 3.09 5.85
N HIS A 167 -13.09 2.74 5.05
CA HIS A 167 -12.92 2.08 3.76
C HIS A 167 -13.92 2.67 2.76
N GLU A 168 -13.50 2.88 1.53
CA GLU A 168 -14.36 3.22 0.40
C GLU A 168 -14.68 1.98 -0.43
N GLY A 169 -15.66 2.08 -1.33
CA GLY A 169 -16.10 0.99 -2.21
C GLY A 169 -17.16 0.08 -1.59
N GLY A 170 -18.04 -0.45 -2.44
CA GLY A 170 -19.14 -1.33 -2.06
C GLY A 170 -20.03 -0.76 -0.96
N TYR A 171 -20.53 -1.63 -0.08
CA TYR A 171 -21.38 -1.25 1.06
C TYR A 171 -20.68 -0.34 2.08
N ARG A 172 -19.34 -0.38 2.15
CA ARG A 172 -18.59 0.45 3.09
C ARG A 172 -18.69 1.94 2.77
N SER A 173 -18.79 2.30 1.48
CA SER A 173 -19.06 3.69 1.10
C SER A 173 -20.45 4.14 1.57
N LEU A 174 -21.45 3.29 1.46
CA LEU A 174 -22.79 3.62 1.95
C LEU A 174 -22.78 3.85 3.46
N ASP A 175 -22.17 2.95 4.22
CA ASP A 175 -22.07 3.09 5.69
C ASP A 175 -21.30 4.36 6.10
N PHE A 176 -20.31 4.78 5.32
CA PHE A 176 -19.47 5.94 5.62
C PHE A 176 -20.12 7.27 5.26
N TYR A 177 -20.83 7.32 4.11
CA TYR A 177 -21.38 8.58 3.57
C TYR A 177 -22.87 8.78 3.85
N THR A 178 -23.56 7.84 4.52
CA THR A 178 -24.99 7.93 4.80
C THR A 178 -25.31 7.54 6.24
N ASP A 179 -26.39 8.10 6.78
CA ASP A 179 -26.98 7.66 8.02
C ASP A 179 -28.05 6.61 7.75
N GLN A 180 -28.05 5.53 8.54
CA GLN A 180 -29.07 4.50 8.43
C GLN A 180 -30.28 4.86 9.25
N GLN A 181 -31.47 4.83 8.64
CA GLN A 181 -32.76 5.03 9.32
C GLN A 181 -33.62 3.78 9.19
N ALA A 182 -34.12 3.28 10.32
CA ALA A 182 -35.12 2.23 10.31
C ALA A 182 -36.54 2.83 10.38
N MET A 183 -37.40 2.45 9.45
CA MET A 183 -38.81 2.81 9.47
C MET A 183 -39.65 1.54 9.66
N HIS A 184 -40.43 1.48 10.73
CA HIS A 184 -41.34 0.39 11.01
C HIS A 184 -42.78 0.84 10.75
N ILE A 185 -43.45 0.24 9.80
CA ILE A 185 -44.85 0.54 9.44
C ILE A 185 -45.68 -0.69 9.73
N SER A 186 -46.59 -0.58 10.68
CA SER A 186 -47.60 -1.63 10.93
C SER A 186 -48.78 -1.44 9.98
N LEU A 187 -49.13 -2.50 9.25
CA LEU A 187 -50.31 -2.52 8.36
C LEU A 187 -51.57 -3.08 9.06
N ALA A 188 -51.45 -3.45 10.32
CA ALA A 188 -52.54 -3.92 11.15
C ALA A 188 -52.50 -3.24 12.54
N PRO A 189 -53.59 -3.21 13.29
CA PRO A 189 -53.61 -2.71 14.64
C PRO A 189 -52.58 -3.42 15.53
N VAL A 190 -51.76 -2.64 16.24
CA VAL A 190 -50.74 -3.16 17.17
C VAL A 190 -51.30 -3.08 18.59
N GLN A 191 -51.26 -4.20 19.32
CA GLN A 191 -51.53 -4.18 20.73
C GLN A 191 -50.40 -3.48 21.48
N THR A 192 -50.68 -2.34 22.06
CA THR A 192 -49.72 -1.63 22.91
C THR A 192 -49.99 -1.96 24.37
N PRO A 193 -48.95 -2.24 25.18
CA PRO A 193 -49.10 -2.42 26.60
C PRO A 193 -49.75 -1.17 27.26
N ARG A 194 -50.84 -1.37 27.97
CA ARG A 194 -51.49 -0.32 28.75
C ARG A 194 -50.96 -0.36 30.18
N PHE A 195 -49.97 0.44 30.50
CA PHE A 195 -49.45 0.57 31.86
C PHE A 195 -50.46 1.26 32.74
N GLY A 196 -50.80 0.65 33.90
CA GLY A 196 -51.74 1.20 34.88
C GLY A 196 -53.22 0.99 34.56
N ALA A 197 -53.57 0.25 33.51
CA ALA A 197 -54.93 -0.22 33.31
C ALA A 197 -55.20 -1.38 34.31
N GLY A 198 -56.20 -1.26 35.18
CA GLY A 198 -56.63 -2.35 36.04
C GLY A 198 -57.26 -3.52 35.25
N GLU A 199 -57.41 -4.69 35.84
CA GLU A 199 -57.93 -5.93 35.22
C GLU A 199 -59.37 -5.83 34.68
N GLU A 200 -60.07 -4.68 34.84
CA GLU A 200 -61.50 -4.51 34.47
C GLU A 200 -61.73 -3.97 33.02
N GLU A 201 -60.69 -3.73 32.21
CA GLU A 201 -60.86 -3.22 30.83
C GLU A 201 -60.26 -4.18 29.74
N SER A 202 -60.54 -5.48 29.86
CA SER A 202 -60.18 -6.44 28.81
C SER A 202 -61.36 -6.75 27.90
#